data_63611a6a00ff2e98d0b78dc6934ffca3
#
_entry.id   63611a6a00ff2e98d0b78dc6934ffca3
#
_cell.length_a   1.000
_cell.length_b   1.000
_cell.length_c   1.000
_cell.angle_alpha   90.00
_cell.angle_beta   90.00
_cell.angle_gamma   90.00
#
_symmetry.space_group_name_H-M   'P 1'
#
loop_
_entity.id
_entity.type
_entity.pdbx_description
1 polymer ?
#
loop_
_entity_poly.entity_id
_entity_poly.type
_entity_poly.pdbx_seq_one_letter_code
_entity_poly.pdbx_strand_id
1 'polypeptide(L)'
;SPAKGECCGVWFRKDRFEATASGTFWLSETPDVPGSKSWGNDLPRTCTWVVLKDKAAGCSLRVFGVHLDHQSAEARKRGAALVAARAAAHPGTTLVMGAFNEQWGWPACGAFAAASGWLEAWHAAGAGEGGTFNGWREQGRFGHIDFIFVREGKVRSARVLREKTPAGRWASDHFPVRAEVE
;
A
#
# COMPACT_ATOMS: atom_id res chain seq x y z
N SER A 1 -23.72 -2.45 10.20
CA SER A 1 -23.12 -3.71 10.63
C SER A 1 -21.62 -3.58 10.47
N PRO A 2 -20.78 -3.95 11.46
CA PRO A 2 -19.34 -3.99 11.23
C PRO A 2 -19.08 -4.96 10.08
N ALA A 3 -18.40 -4.48 9.05
CA ALA A 3 -18.10 -5.29 7.87
C ALA A 3 -17.29 -6.51 8.32
N LYS A 4 -17.84 -7.70 8.10
CA LYS A 4 -17.06 -8.93 8.21
C LYS A 4 -16.12 -8.96 6.99
N GLY A 5 -14.82 -8.78 7.20
CA GLY A 5 -13.85 -8.81 6.12
C GLY A 5 -12.53 -8.16 6.49
N GLU A 6 -11.57 -8.27 5.60
CA GLU A 6 -10.29 -7.57 5.70
C GLU A 6 -10.48 -6.07 5.57
N CYS A 7 -9.73 -5.31 6.36
CA CYS A 7 -9.66 -3.86 6.25
C CYS A 7 -8.20 -3.41 6.09
N CYS A 8 -7.99 -2.38 5.27
CA CYS A 8 -6.69 -1.74 5.11
C CYS A 8 -6.62 -0.55 6.07
N GLY A 9 -6.20 -0.79 7.32
CA GLY A 9 -6.09 0.25 8.34
C GLY A 9 -4.89 1.17 8.09
N VAL A 10 -5.08 2.47 8.29
CA VAL A 10 -3.98 3.45 8.31
C VAL A 10 -3.83 3.98 9.73
N TRP A 11 -2.63 3.80 10.28
CA TRP A 11 -2.28 4.22 11.64
C TRP A 11 -1.28 5.37 11.59
N PHE A 12 -1.44 6.37 12.42
CA PHE A 12 -0.56 7.54 12.48
C PHE A 12 -0.36 8.06 13.91
N ARG A 13 0.73 8.76 14.13
CA ARG A 13 1.03 9.39 15.41
C ARG A 13 0.18 10.66 15.60
N LYS A 14 -0.71 10.65 16.57
CA LYS A 14 -1.62 11.78 16.88
C LYS A 14 -0.89 13.01 17.40
N ASP A 15 0.26 12.84 18.02
CA ASP A 15 1.10 13.95 18.49
C ASP A 15 1.68 14.75 17.32
N ARG A 16 1.98 14.09 16.18
CA ARG A 16 2.55 14.72 14.99
C ARG A 16 1.50 15.03 13.92
N PHE A 17 0.56 14.15 13.70
CA PHE A 17 -0.40 14.27 12.59
C PHE A 17 -1.83 14.49 13.06
N GLU A 18 -2.60 15.17 12.23
CA GLU A 18 -4.03 15.35 12.35
C GLU A 18 -4.72 14.83 11.09
N ALA A 19 -5.70 13.93 11.24
CA ALA A 19 -6.51 13.48 10.11
C ALA A 19 -7.57 14.54 9.80
N THR A 20 -7.52 15.12 8.60
CA THR A 20 -8.45 16.16 8.15
C THR A 20 -9.54 15.62 7.25
N ALA A 21 -9.30 14.49 6.57
CA ALA A 21 -10.29 13.77 5.78
C ALA A 21 -9.88 12.29 5.68
N SER A 22 -10.85 11.41 5.52
CA SER A 22 -10.61 9.99 5.29
C SER A 22 -11.79 9.31 4.61
N GLY A 23 -11.56 8.15 4.05
CA GLY A 23 -12.60 7.34 3.44
C GLY A 23 -12.10 5.97 3.02
N THR A 24 -13.02 5.19 2.48
CA THR A 24 -12.75 3.87 1.92
C THR A 24 -13.52 3.72 0.63
N PHE A 25 -12.93 3.10 -0.37
CA PHE A 25 -13.59 2.71 -1.60
C PHE A 25 -13.26 1.26 -1.95
N TRP A 26 -14.11 0.63 -2.74
CA TRP A 26 -13.95 -0.75 -3.17
C TRP A 26 -13.20 -0.82 -4.50
N LEU A 27 -12.37 -1.84 -4.65
CA LEU A 27 -11.61 -2.07 -5.88
C LEU A 27 -12.50 -2.85 -6.85
N SER A 28 -13.41 -2.12 -7.49
CA SER A 28 -14.42 -2.64 -8.40
C SER A 28 -14.84 -1.60 -9.43
N GLU A 29 -15.71 -1.97 -10.36
CA GLU A 29 -16.34 -1.03 -11.33
C GLU A 29 -17.32 -0.06 -10.66
N THR A 30 -17.76 -0.36 -9.44
CA THR A 30 -18.63 0.48 -8.63
C THR A 30 -17.95 0.79 -7.28
N PRO A 31 -16.87 1.58 -7.28
CA PRO A 31 -16.01 1.72 -6.12
C PRO A 31 -16.67 2.35 -4.89
N ASP A 32 -17.75 3.08 -5.07
CA ASP A 32 -18.47 3.74 -3.99
C ASP A 32 -19.65 2.89 -3.45
N VAL A 33 -19.83 1.66 -3.98
CA VAL A 33 -20.83 0.69 -3.51
C VAL A 33 -20.18 -0.28 -2.52
N PRO A 34 -20.59 -0.27 -1.23
CA PRO A 34 -20.05 -1.15 -0.20
C PRO A 34 -20.15 -2.63 -0.55
N GLY A 35 -19.03 -3.35 -0.44
CA GLY A 35 -18.97 -4.79 -0.70
C GLY A 35 -18.94 -5.17 -2.18
N SER A 36 -18.85 -4.19 -3.10
CA SER A 36 -18.80 -4.47 -4.53
C SER A 36 -17.55 -5.28 -4.92
N LYS A 37 -17.71 -6.14 -5.92
CA LYS A 37 -16.68 -6.98 -6.51
C LYS A 37 -16.73 -6.89 -8.03
N SER A 38 -15.57 -6.98 -8.68
CA SER A 38 -15.46 -6.97 -10.13
C SER A 38 -14.21 -7.72 -10.58
N TRP A 39 -14.07 -7.94 -11.87
CA TRP A 39 -12.83 -8.43 -12.50
C TRP A 39 -12.37 -9.80 -12.01
N GLY A 40 -13.30 -10.63 -11.52
CA GLY A 40 -13.02 -12.01 -11.10
C GLY A 40 -12.45 -12.17 -9.70
N ASN A 41 -12.50 -11.13 -8.83
CA ASN A 41 -12.10 -11.27 -7.45
C ASN A 41 -13.15 -12.03 -6.62
N ASP A 42 -12.69 -12.92 -5.74
CA ASP A 42 -13.54 -13.67 -4.81
C ASP A 42 -13.99 -12.82 -3.62
N LEU A 43 -13.10 -12.00 -3.11
CA LEU A 43 -13.33 -11.18 -1.93
C LEU A 43 -13.43 -9.70 -2.31
N PRO A 44 -14.34 -8.93 -1.67
CA PRO A 44 -14.30 -7.48 -1.80
C PRO A 44 -12.94 -6.96 -1.35
N ARG A 45 -12.25 -6.22 -2.22
CA ARG A 45 -11.00 -5.55 -1.90
C ARG A 45 -11.23 -4.06 -1.75
N THR A 46 -10.55 -3.45 -0.82
CA THR A 46 -10.74 -2.04 -0.50
C THR A 46 -9.43 -1.27 -0.53
N CYS A 47 -9.56 0.03 -0.71
CA CYS A 47 -8.50 1.00 -0.44
C CYS A 47 -9.02 2.01 0.60
N THR A 48 -8.33 2.12 1.72
CA THR A 48 -8.59 3.14 2.72
C THR A 48 -7.63 4.31 2.52
N TRP A 49 -8.14 5.53 2.57
CA TRP A 49 -7.31 6.70 2.43
C TRP A 49 -7.52 7.71 3.57
N VAL A 50 -6.48 8.48 3.84
CA VAL A 50 -6.51 9.57 4.82
C VAL A 50 -5.68 10.75 4.34
N VAL A 51 -6.15 11.96 4.62
CA VAL A 51 -5.36 13.19 4.51
C VAL A 51 -4.84 13.54 5.89
N LEU A 52 -3.54 13.62 6.02
CA LEU A 52 -2.84 13.92 7.26
C LEU A 52 -2.17 15.28 7.17
N LYS A 53 -2.51 16.19 8.08
CA LYS A 53 -1.75 17.44 8.28
C LYS A 53 -0.60 17.15 9.23
N ASP A 54 0.63 17.38 8.78
CA ASP A 54 1.82 17.35 9.63
C ASP A 54 1.89 18.65 10.43
N LYS A 55 1.69 18.54 11.75
CA LYS A 55 1.68 19.70 12.67
C LYS A 55 3.04 20.36 12.80
N ALA A 56 4.12 19.60 12.58
CA ALA A 56 5.49 20.12 12.67
C ALA A 56 5.92 20.80 11.36
N ALA A 57 5.63 20.19 10.20
CA ALA A 57 6.04 20.70 8.90
C ALA A 57 5.03 21.69 8.29
N GLY A 58 3.81 21.76 8.81
CA GLY A 58 2.74 22.62 8.30
C GLY A 58 2.18 22.20 6.92
N CYS A 59 2.62 21.07 6.38
CA CYS A 59 2.17 20.53 5.10
C CYS A 59 1.14 19.40 5.30
N SER A 60 0.54 18.97 4.22
CA SER A 60 -0.38 17.82 4.22
C SER A 60 0.14 16.72 3.30
N LEU A 61 -0.08 15.48 3.72
CA LEU A 61 0.20 14.30 2.91
C LEU A 61 -1.05 13.42 2.81
N ARG A 62 -1.12 12.63 1.76
CA ARG A 62 -2.18 11.65 1.55
C ARG A 62 -1.62 10.25 1.64
N VAL A 63 -2.33 9.39 2.34
CA VAL A 63 -1.93 7.99 2.51
C VAL A 63 -3.07 7.10 2.06
N PHE A 64 -2.77 6.17 1.19
CA PHE A 64 -3.67 5.14 0.68
C PHE A 64 -3.15 3.77 1.11
N GLY A 65 -3.93 3.05 1.89
CA GLY A 65 -3.65 1.66 2.28
C GLY A 65 -4.43 0.70 1.40
N VAL A 66 -3.77 -0.27 0.79
CA VAL A 66 -4.38 -1.18 -0.18
C VAL A 66 -3.99 -2.64 0.07
N HIS A 67 -4.93 -3.56 -0.22
CA HIS A 67 -4.67 -4.98 -0.34
C HIS A 67 -5.31 -5.48 -1.63
N LEU A 68 -4.50 -5.70 -2.66
CA LEU A 68 -4.97 -6.16 -3.96
C LEU A 68 -5.36 -7.64 -3.91
N ASP A 69 -6.09 -8.09 -4.92
CA ASP A 69 -6.56 -9.46 -4.98
C ASP A 69 -5.42 -10.47 -5.16
N HIS A 70 -5.48 -11.59 -4.44
CA HIS A 70 -4.43 -12.61 -4.47
C HIS A 70 -4.60 -13.64 -5.60
N GLN A 71 -5.80 -13.73 -6.21
CA GLN A 71 -6.11 -14.70 -7.25
C GLN A 71 -6.17 -14.08 -8.64
N SER A 72 -7.03 -13.06 -8.83
CA SER A 72 -7.27 -12.47 -10.14
C SER A 72 -6.22 -11.43 -10.53
N ALA A 73 -5.42 -11.72 -11.53
CA ALA A 73 -4.47 -10.76 -12.11
C ALA A 73 -5.18 -9.53 -12.72
N GLU A 74 -6.35 -9.72 -13.32
CA GLU A 74 -7.14 -8.61 -13.87
C GLU A 74 -7.68 -7.70 -12.76
N ALA A 75 -8.13 -8.26 -11.64
CA ALA A 75 -8.55 -7.48 -10.48
C ALA A 75 -7.38 -6.70 -9.88
N ARG A 76 -6.18 -7.28 -9.79
CA ARG A 76 -4.97 -6.57 -9.35
C ARG A 76 -4.66 -5.39 -10.27
N LYS A 77 -4.58 -5.64 -11.57
CA LYS A 77 -4.26 -4.61 -12.58
C LYS A 77 -5.25 -3.44 -12.55
N ARG A 78 -6.55 -3.73 -12.62
CA ARG A 78 -7.59 -2.69 -12.63
C ARG A 78 -7.73 -2.00 -11.27
N GLY A 79 -7.64 -2.77 -10.17
CA GLY A 79 -7.63 -2.21 -8.82
C GLY A 79 -6.46 -1.25 -8.61
N ALA A 80 -5.26 -1.62 -9.01
CA ALA A 80 -4.08 -0.75 -8.95
C ALA A 80 -4.24 0.52 -9.80
N ALA A 81 -4.77 0.40 -11.02
CA ALA A 81 -5.04 1.55 -11.88
C ALA A 81 -6.07 2.52 -11.27
N LEU A 82 -7.13 1.98 -10.66
CA LEU A 82 -8.13 2.79 -9.94
C LEU A 82 -7.51 3.53 -8.75
N VAL A 83 -6.67 2.85 -7.95
CA VAL A 83 -5.96 3.47 -6.83
C VAL A 83 -5.01 4.56 -7.33
N ALA A 84 -4.20 4.27 -8.34
CA ALA A 84 -3.26 5.23 -8.92
C ALA A 84 -3.97 6.49 -9.45
N ALA A 85 -5.09 6.32 -10.15
CA ALA A 85 -5.89 7.43 -10.67
C ALA A 85 -6.48 8.30 -9.55
N ARG A 86 -7.10 7.69 -8.53
CA ARG A 86 -7.66 8.42 -7.38
C ARG A 86 -6.57 9.10 -6.54
N ALA A 87 -5.44 8.45 -6.36
CA ALA A 87 -4.32 9.02 -5.62
C ALA A 87 -3.65 10.19 -6.37
N ALA A 88 -3.56 10.12 -7.69
CA ALA A 88 -2.99 11.17 -8.53
C ALA A 88 -3.91 12.39 -8.72
N ALA A 89 -5.20 12.27 -8.43
CA ALA A 89 -6.18 13.35 -8.62
C ALA A 89 -5.95 14.58 -7.73
N HIS A 90 -5.04 14.48 -6.76
CA HIS A 90 -4.76 15.52 -5.79
C HIS A 90 -3.29 15.93 -5.82
N PRO A 91 -2.97 17.22 -5.71
CA PRO A 91 -1.59 17.70 -5.58
C PRO A 91 -1.02 17.38 -4.20
N GLY A 92 0.31 17.38 -4.09
CA GLY A 92 1.07 17.19 -2.85
C GLY A 92 1.47 15.74 -2.58
N THR A 93 2.33 15.58 -1.59
CA THR A 93 2.94 14.29 -1.24
C THR A 93 1.88 13.22 -0.99
N THR A 94 1.96 12.16 -1.77
CA THR A 94 1.00 11.06 -1.72
C THR A 94 1.74 9.73 -1.61
N LEU A 95 1.28 8.89 -0.69
CA LEU A 95 1.79 7.54 -0.45
C LEU A 95 0.69 6.52 -0.77
N VAL A 96 1.05 5.47 -1.51
CA VAL A 96 0.20 4.28 -1.68
C VAL A 96 0.99 3.09 -1.16
N MET A 97 0.44 2.39 -0.17
CA MET A 97 1.17 1.31 0.50
C MET A 97 0.29 0.09 0.78
N GLY A 98 0.90 -1.08 0.78
CA GLY A 98 0.22 -2.33 1.14
C GLY A 98 0.67 -3.53 0.33
N ALA A 99 -0.12 -4.60 0.41
CA ALA A 99 0.11 -5.85 -0.31
C ALA A 99 -0.48 -5.76 -1.72
N PHE A 100 0.39 -5.87 -2.72
CA PHE A 100 -0.01 -5.86 -4.13
C PHE A 100 -0.27 -7.27 -4.66
N ASN A 101 0.16 -8.31 -3.93
CA ASN A 101 0.05 -9.70 -4.34
C ASN A 101 0.67 -10.00 -5.72
N GLU A 102 1.67 -9.20 -6.09
CA GLU A 102 2.34 -9.23 -7.38
C GLU A 102 3.77 -8.73 -7.22
N GLN A 103 4.68 -9.21 -8.04
CA GLN A 103 6.08 -8.78 -8.01
C GLN A 103 6.29 -7.49 -8.82
N TRP A 104 7.40 -6.81 -8.56
CA TRP A 104 7.82 -5.67 -9.38
C TRP A 104 7.96 -6.05 -10.84
N GLY A 105 7.55 -5.14 -11.72
CA GLY A 105 7.54 -5.36 -13.17
C GLY A 105 6.26 -5.99 -13.73
N TRP A 106 5.35 -6.42 -12.86
CA TRP A 106 4.06 -6.98 -13.26
C TRP A 106 2.97 -5.89 -13.40
N PRO A 107 1.83 -6.18 -14.06
CA PRO A 107 0.87 -5.16 -14.47
C PRO A 107 0.29 -4.26 -13.37
N ALA A 108 0.10 -4.76 -12.15
CA ALA A 108 -0.43 -3.93 -11.06
C ALA A 108 0.59 -2.88 -10.61
N CYS A 109 1.86 -3.28 -10.42
CA CYS A 109 2.94 -2.33 -10.15
C CYS A 109 3.19 -1.42 -11.37
N GLY A 110 3.01 -1.94 -12.58
CA GLY A 110 3.09 -1.19 -13.84
C GLY A 110 2.13 -0.02 -13.92
N ALA A 111 0.96 -0.08 -13.27
CA ALA A 111 0.02 1.03 -13.22
C ALA A 111 0.62 2.28 -12.58
N PHE A 112 1.47 2.12 -11.57
CA PHE A 112 2.20 3.22 -10.94
C PHE A 112 3.46 3.60 -11.73
N ALA A 113 4.19 2.63 -12.27
CA ALA A 113 5.37 2.89 -13.08
C ALA A 113 5.05 3.65 -14.37
N ALA A 114 3.88 3.38 -14.99
CA ALA A 114 3.42 4.06 -16.19
C ALA A 114 2.88 5.47 -15.91
N ALA A 115 2.39 5.73 -14.71
CA ALA A 115 1.92 7.05 -14.31
C ALA A 115 3.11 7.93 -13.90
N SER A 116 3.25 9.10 -14.51
CA SER A 116 4.36 10.00 -14.22
C SER A 116 4.39 10.44 -12.75
N GLY A 117 5.60 10.54 -12.19
CA GLY A 117 5.84 11.11 -10.87
C GLY A 117 5.72 10.15 -9.69
N TRP A 118 5.53 8.85 -9.93
CA TRP A 118 5.58 7.83 -8.87
C TRP A 118 6.97 7.20 -8.76
N LEU A 119 7.46 7.09 -7.52
CA LEU A 119 8.65 6.34 -7.15
C LEU A 119 8.22 5.14 -6.31
N GLU A 120 8.73 3.96 -6.60
CA GLU A 120 8.62 2.83 -5.67
C GLU A 120 9.79 2.90 -4.70
N ALA A 121 9.50 2.93 -3.40
CA ALA A 121 10.46 3.31 -2.36
C ALA A 121 11.66 2.35 -2.27
N TRP A 122 11.44 1.04 -2.40
CA TRP A 122 12.51 0.03 -2.34
C TRP A 122 13.53 0.21 -3.48
N HIS A 123 13.04 0.38 -4.70
CA HIS A 123 13.88 0.59 -5.88
C HIS A 123 14.55 1.96 -5.87
N ALA A 124 13.81 3.01 -5.51
CA ALA A 124 14.34 4.37 -5.42
C ALA A 124 15.46 4.50 -4.37
N ALA A 125 15.40 3.71 -3.29
CA ALA A 125 16.43 3.67 -2.27
C ALA A 125 17.62 2.76 -2.62
N GLY A 126 17.58 2.01 -3.72
CA GLY A 126 18.61 1.01 -4.06
C GLY A 126 18.72 -0.12 -3.01
N ALA A 127 17.61 -0.52 -2.42
CA ALA A 127 17.57 -1.35 -1.22
C ALA A 127 17.84 -2.85 -1.46
N GLY A 128 18.39 -3.23 -2.60
CA GLY A 128 18.88 -4.59 -2.86
C GLY A 128 17.78 -5.63 -3.05
N GLU A 129 18.10 -6.90 -2.78
CA GLU A 129 17.17 -8.02 -2.89
C GLU A 129 16.49 -8.33 -1.56
N GLY A 130 15.21 -8.71 -1.58
CA GLY A 130 14.50 -9.16 -0.39
C GLY A 130 13.01 -9.38 -0.60
N GLY A 131 12.52 -10.58 -0.25
CA GLY A 131 11.09 -10.87 -0.25
C GLY A 131 10.40 -10.27 0.98
N THR A 132 9.14 -9.92 0.83
CA THR A 132 8.30 -9.41 1.92
C THR A 132 7.33 -10.43 2.44
N PHE A 133 6.96 -11.45 1.66
CA PHE A 133 6.12 -12.55 2.12
C PHE A 133 6.96 -13.69 2.72
N ASN A 134 6.69 -14.09 3.95
CA ASN A 134 7.39 -15.19 4.64
C ASN A 134 6.52 -16.44 4.82
N GLY A 135 5.19 -16.32 4.78
CA GLY A 135 4.25 -17.43 4.97
C GLY A 135 4.47 -18.18 6.30
N TRP A 136 4.82 -17.44 7.35
CA TRP A 136 5.16 -17.97 8.68
C TRP A 136 6.43 -18.84 8.73
N ARG A 137 7.31 -18.76 7.72
CA ARG A 137 8.54 -19.56 7.61
C ARG A 137 9.79 -18.69 7.80
N GLU A 138 10.91 -19.34 8.17
CA GLU A 138 12.22 -18.66 8.38
C GLU A 138 12.76 -18.02 7.10
N GLN A 139 12.54 -18.63 5.96
CA GLN A 139 13.02 -18.15 4.68
C GLN A 139 11.83 -17.68 3.85
N GLY A 140 11.76 -16.39 3.58
CA GLY A 140 10.83 -15.81 2.62
C GLY A 140 11.18 -16.31 1.22
N ARG A 141 10.47 -17.32 0.75
CA ARG A 141 10.62 -17.90 -0.60
C ARG A 141 9.89 -17.12 -1.68
N PHE A 142 9.08 -16.16 -1.26
CA PHE A 142 8.19 -15.43 -2.14
C PHE A 142 8.73 -14.02 -2.35
N GLY A 143 8.58 -13.51 -3.56
CA GLY A 143 9.13 -12.23 -3.96
C GLY A 143 8.65 -11.04 -3.12
N HIS A 144 9.15 -9.89 -3.44
CA HIS A 144 8.71 -8.62 -2.88
C HIS A 144 7.32 -8.30 -3.44
N ILE A 145 6.29 -8.36 -2.61
CA ILE A 145 4.88 -8.16 -2.99
C ILE A 145 4.18 -7.05 -2.20
N ASP A 146 4.88 -6.44 -1.25
CA ASP A 146 4.42 -5.31 -0.46
C ASP A 146 5.22 -4.07 -0.86
N PHE A 147 4.55 -3.00 -1.24
CA PHE A 147 5.18 -1.81 -1.82
C PHE A 147 4.75 -0.53 -1.12
N ILE A 148 5.61 0.47 -1.22
CA ILE A 148 5.33 1.86 -0.87
C ILE A 148 5.63 2.72 -2.09
N PHE A 149 4.60 3.20 -2.75
CA PHE A 149 4.71 4.15 -3.84
C PHE A 149 4.61 5.57 -3.30
N VAL A 150 5.49 6.43 -3.78
CA VAL A 150 5.62 7.83 -3.36
C VAL A 150 5.45 8.74 -4.57
N ARG A 151 4.59 9.74 -4.47
CA ARG A 151 4.43 10.79 -5.46
C ARG A 151 4.63 12.16 -4.80
N GLU A 152 5.31 13.06 -5.50
CA GLU A 152 5.65 14.41 -4.99
C GLU A 152 6.33 14.36 -3.60
N GLY A 153 7.26 13.42 -3.43
CA GLY A 153 8.10 13.25 -2.25
C GLY A 153 9.44 12.63 -2.61
N LYS A 154 10.39 12.73 -1.72
CA LYS A 154 11.74 12.17 -1.87
C LYS A 154 11.92 10.97 -0.95
N VAL A 155 12.28 9.83 -1.51
CA VAL A 155 12.65 8.63 -0.73
C VAL A 155 14.09 8.78 -0.25
N ARG A 156 14.29 8.70 1.06
CA ARG A 156 15.61 8.73 1.71
C ARG A 156 16.17 7.34 1.93
N SER A 157 15.35 6.44 2.38
CA SER A 157 15.73 5.05 2.63
C SER A 157 14.50 4.13 2.57
N ALA A 158 14.75 2.84 2.28
CA ALA A 158 13.75 1.79 2.43
C ALA A 158 14.41 0.50 2.91
N ARG A 159 13.68 -0.29 3.69
CA ARG A 159 14.15 -1.60 4.16
C ARG A 159 13.00 -2.53 4.51
N VAL A 160 13.21 -3.82 4.38
CA VAL A 160 12.35 -4.87 4.92
C VAL A 160 12.79 -5.19 6.36
N LEU A 161 11.86 -5.16 7.29
CA LEU A 161 12.13 -5.45 8.71
C LEU A 161 11.93 -6.95 8.95
N ARG A 162 12.99 -7.62 9.43
CA ARG A 162 12.98 -9.07 9.69
C ARG A 162 13.20 -9.36 11.18
N GLU A 163 12.43 -8.65 12.00
CA GLU A 163 12.51 -8.76 13.44
C GLU A 163 11.43 -9.70 13.97
N LYS A 164 11.80 -10.61 14.83
CA LYS A 164 10.89 -11.49 15.56
C LYS A 164 10.38 -10.80 16.82
N THR A 165 9.21 -11.21 17.26
CA THR A 165 8.70 -10.83 18.59
C THR A 165 9.63 -11.35 19.69
N PRO A 166 9.56 -10.83 20.93
CA PRO A 166 10.32 -11.36 22.06
C PRO A 166 10.12 -12.88 22.31
N ALA A 167 8.98 -13.42 21.85
CA ALA A 167 8.69 -14.86 21.90
C ALA A 167 9.30 -15.66 20.72
N GLY A 168 10.15 -15.06 19.89
CA GLY A 168 10.84 -15.71 18.76
C GLY A 168 9.95 -16.01 17.55
N ARG A 169 8.75 -15.45 17.48
CA ARG A 169 7.79 -15.66 16.37
C ARG A 169 7.73 -14.45 15.44
N TRP A 170 7.37 -14.67 14.18
CA TRP A 170 7.00 -13.59 13.27
C TRP A 170 5.68 -12.93 13.72
N ALA A 171 5.60 -11.61 13.64
CA ALA A 171 4.38 -10.87 13.97
C ALA A 171 3.30 -10.98 12.88
N SER A 172 3.71 -11.31 11.65
CA SER A 172 2.87 -11.49 10.47
C SER A 172 3.52 -12.50 9.52
N ASP A 173 2.75 -13.06 8.61
CA ASP A 173 3.24 -13.84 7.46
C ASP A 173 3.85 -12.96 6.36
N HIS A 174 3.80 -11.64 6.52
CA HIS A 174 4.57 -10.66 5.76
C HIS A 174 5.61 -9.98 6.63
N PHE A 175 6.75 -9.63 6.04
CA PHE A 175 7.72 -8.73 6.65
C PHE A 175 7.32 -7.28 6.40
N PRO A 176 7.32 -6.42 7.43
CA PRO A 176 7.04 -5.00 7.24
C PRO A 176 8.05 -4.33 6.32
N VAL A 177 7.56 -3.49 5.42
CA VAL A 177 8.39 -2.56 4.64
C VAL A 177 8.38 -1.19 5.32
N ARG A 178 9.56 -0.64 5.54
CA ARG A 178 9.73 0.72 6.05
C ARG A 178 10.37 1.60 4.99
N ALA A 179 9.86 2.82 4.83
CA ALA A 179 10.51 3.87 4.06
C ALA A 179 10.58 5.17 4.87
N GLU A 180 11.60 5.97 4.58
CA GLU A 180 11.72 7.35 5.04
C GLU A 180 11.51 8.27 3.84
N VAL A 181 10.53 9.17 3.96
CA VAL A 181 10.09 10.06 2.88
C VAL A 181 10.09 11.51 3.38
N GLU A 182 10.57 12.41 2.51
CA GLU A 182 10.53 13.86 2.68
C GLU A 182 9.68 14.53 1.62
#